data_a72be18832ebff990c20e79db03ac591
#
_entry.id   a72be18832ebff990c20e79db03ac591
#
_cell.length_a   1.000
_cell.length_b   1.000
_cell.length_c   1.000
_cell.angle_alpha   90.00
_cell.angle_beta   90.00
_cell.angle_gamma   90.00
#
_symmetry.space_group_name_H-M   'P 1'
#
loop_
_entity.id
_entity.type
_entity.pdbx_description
1 polymer ?
#
loop_
_entity_poly.entity_id
_entity_poly.type
_entity_poly.pdbx_seq_one_letter_code
_entity_poly.pdbx_strand_id
1 'polypeptide(L)'
;MGEVDGLAAREGRSSPSRPPRVVESVLKATHLLDAYEAGRPEMTLSELVERGGYSKSTTYRLLLTLTSAGWLERTPQGTFRLTLKAFRLGSIVVDSLDLRREAIPIMSGLAGACGASAYLVIAAGRYAVCLERIDGGETARVADLQVGGSQPLHLGAGPRALLAFNEDVLLGPLLAPGLEARTPHSIADPAALRIDLAEIRRRGYSISRGDATVGVGALGAPVFDATGRAVAALSVGGLLELVSPEREPEVSARLLACSRELSARLGADPG
;
A
#
# COMPACT_ATOMS: atom_id res chain seq x y z
N MET A 1 59.05 -31.32 -33.95
CA MET A 1 59.79 -31.07 -32.70
C MET A 1 59.49 -29.65 -32.34
N GLY A 2 58.66 -29.41 -31.38
CA GLY A 2 58.22 -28.06 -30.96
C GLY A 2 56.88 -28.19 -30.19
N GLU A 3 56.98 -28.31 -28.86
CA GLU A 3 55.90 -28.37 -27.92
C GLU A 3 55.10 -27.07 -27.96
N VAL A 4 53.76 -27.18 -27.92
CA VAL A 4 52.82 -26.09 -27.66
C VAL A 4 52.26 -26.33 -26.29
N ASP A 5 52.72 -25.48 -25.38
CA ASP A 5 52.37 -25.49 -23.99
C ASP A 5 50.97 -24.93 -23.79
N GLY A 6 50.15 -25.61 -22.96
CA GLY A 6 48.76 -25.30 -22.73
C GLY A 6 48.55 -24.13 -21.77
N LEU A 7 47.76 -23.14 -22.17
CA LEU A 7 47.20 -22.12 -21.26
C LEU A 7 45.97 -22.67 -20.58
N ALA A 8 46.14 -23.12 -19.34
CA ALA A 8 44.99 -23.48 -18.47
C ALA A 8 44.24 -22.22 -18.05
N ALA A 9 42.97 -22.17 -18.46
CA ALA A 9 42.00 -21.15 -18.00
C ALA A 9 41.83 -21.25 -16.49
N ARG A 10 42.18 -20.19 -15.78
CA ARG A 10 41.84 -20.02 -14.37
C ARG A 10 40.37 -19.67 -14.26
N GLU A 11 39.56 -20.64 -13.93
CA GLU A 11 38.18 -20.42 -13.47
C GLU A 11 38.19 -19.61 -12.18
N GLY A 12 37.75 -18.36 -12.27
CA GLY A 12 37.53 -17.50 -11.14
C GLY A 12 36.37 -18.04 -10.31
N ARG A 13 36.66 -18.70 -9.20
CA ARG A 13 35.68 -19.05 -8.18
C ARG A 13 35.12 -17.76 -7.57
N SER A 14 33.92 -17.37 -7.96
CA SER A 14 33.15 -16.35 -7.26
C SER A 14 32.82 -16.88 -5.87
N SER A 15 33.41 -16.27 -4.83
CA SER A 15 33.06 -16.54 -3.44
C SER A 15 31.58 -16.25 -3.22
N PRO A 16 30.81 -17.10 -2.53
CA PRO A 16 29.43 -16.83 -2.21
C PRO A 16 29.35 -15.56 -1.35
N SER A 17 28.61 -14.56 -1.82
CA SER A 17 28.39 -13.31 -1.10
C SER A 17 27.75 -13.64 0.25
N ARG A 18 28.47 -13.30 1.33
CA ARG A 18 28.00 -13.45 2.71
C ARG A 18 26.70 -12.65 2.85
N PRO A 19 25.59 -13.24 3.37
CA PRO A 19 24.36 -12.50 3.54
C PRO A 19 24.60 -11.25 4.38
N PRO A 20 23.93 -10.11 4.09
CA PRO A 20 24.13 -8.87 4.83
C PRO A 20 23.91 -9.10 6.32
N ARG A 21 24.83 -8.64 7.16
CA ARG A 21 24.71 -8.71 8.62
C ARG A 21 23.64 -7.73 9.07
N VAL A 22 22.44 -8.26 9.33
CA VAL A 22 21.30 -7.48 9.81
C VAL A 22 21.41 -7.32 11.33
N VAL A 23 21.15 -6.10 11.83
CA VAL A 23 21.13 -5.82 13.28
C VAL A 23 19.72 -6.11 13.81
N GLU A 24 19.57 -7.26 14.46
CA GLU A 24 18.27 -7.77 14.90
C GLU A 24 17.52 -6.83 15.85
N SER A 25 18.23 -6.09 16.72
CA SER A 25 17.59 -5.10 17.59
C SER A 25 16.96 -3.93 16.84
N VAL A 26 17.53 -3.53 15.70
CA VAL A 26 16.93 -2.51 14.83
C VAL A 26 15.67 -3.03 14.18
N LEU A 27 15.69 -4.25 13.66
CA LEU A 27 14.49 -4.88 13.09
C LEU A 27 13.36 -5.00 14.11
N LYS A 28 13.68 -5.43 15.34
CA LYS A 28 12.67 -5.51 16.41
C LYS A 28 12.11 -4.14 16.78
N ALA A 29 12.94 -3.11 16.79
CA ALA A 29 12.51 -1.74 17.10
C ALA A 29 11.58 -1.18 16.01
N THR A 30 11.93 -1.37 14.73
CA THR A 30 11.08 -0.92 13.60
C THR A 30 9.77 -1.70 13.55
N HIS A 31 9.78 -3.02 13.79
CA HIS A 31 8.57 -3.83 13.86
C HIS A 31 7.59 -3.35 14.97
N LEU A 32 8.10 -2.80 16.08
CA LEU A 32 7.22 -2.17 17.08
C LEU A 32 6.62 -0.83 16.60
N LEU A 33 7.30 -0.09 15.71
CA LEU A 33 6.73 1.11 15.10
C LEU A 33 5.65 0.75 14.08
N ASP A 34 5.77 -0.36 13.37
CA ASP A 34 4.79 -0.85 12.41
C ASP A 34 3.47 -1.30 13.07
N ALA A 35 3.47 -1.49 14.40
CA ALA A 35 2.26 -1.83 15.16
C ALA A 35 1.24 -0.69 15.26
N TYR A 36 1.67 0.57 15.03
CA TYR A 36 0.79 1.75 15.08
C TYR A 36 -0.06 1.87 13.83
N GLU A 37 -1.35 2.16 14.01
CA GLU A 37 -2.35 2.29 12.95
C GLU A 37 -3.15 3.59 13.13
N ALA A 38 -3.75 4.11 12.06
CA ALA A 38 -4.51 5.36 12.05
C ALA A 38 -5.65 5.42 13.10
N GLY A 39 -6.26 4.29 13.45
CA GLY A 39 -7.30 4.22 14.48
C GLY A 39 -6.79 4.01 15.90
N ARG A 40 -5.46 3.81 16.08
CA ARG A 40 -4.84 3.52 17.37
C ARG A 40 -3.52 4.30 17.54
N PRO A 41 -3.59 5.60 17.77
CA PRO A 41 -2.41 6.46 17.88
C PRO A 41 -1.61 6.22 19.17
N GLU A 42 -2.21 5.60 20.17
CA GLU A 42 -1.60 5.29 21.48
C GLU A 42 -1.80 3.82 21.83
N MET A 43 -0.76 3.19 22.39
CA MET A 43 -0.81 1.80 22.84
C MET A 43 -0.13 1.61 24.19
N THR A 44 -0.66 0.66 24.98
CA THR A 44 -0.06 0.21 26.23
C THR A 44 1.13 -0.72 25.97
N LEU A 45 1.97 -0.92 26.97
CA LEU A 45 3.03 -1.93 26.90
C LEU A 45 2.48 -3.33 26.58
N SER A 46 1.33 -3.70 27.14
CA SER A 46 0.73 -5.03 26.95
C SER A 46 0.30 -5.26 25.51
N GLU A 47 -0.35 -4.29 24.88
CA GLU A 47 -0.73 -4.33 23.45
C GLU A 47 0.50 -4.42 22.53
N LEU A 48 1.57 -3.68 22.85
CA LEU A 48 2.82 -3.71 22.08
C LEU A 48 3.58 -5.02 22.26
N VAL A 49 3.47 -5.69 23.42
CA VAL A 49 3.99 -7.06 23.64
C VAL A 49 3.22 -8.05 22.77
N GLU A 50 1.90 -7.98 22.77
CA GLU A 50 1.04 -8.88 21.99
C GLU A 50 1.29 -8.74 20.48
N ARG A 51 1.28 -7.51 19.96
CA ARG A 51 1.49 -7.25 18.53
C ARG A 51 2.92 -7.51 18.07
N GLY A 52 3.91 -7.18 18.89
CA GLY A 52 5.32 -7.39 18.55
C GLY A 52 5.80 -8.82 18.69
N GLY A 53 5.10 -9.65 19.50
CA GLY A 53 5.49 -11.05 19.75
C GLY A 53 6.77 -11.22 20.55
N TYR A 54 7.27 -10.16 21.22
CA TYR A 54 8.50 -10.21 22.03
C TYR A 54 8.19 -10.30 23.52
N SER A 55 9.17 -10.77 24.32
CA SER A 55 9.02 -10.75 25.76
C SER A 55 8.80 -9.33 26.30
N LYS A 56 8.06 -9.21 27.42
CA LYS A 56 7.76 -7.91 28.06
C LYS A 56 9.03 -7.09 28.35
N SER A 57 10.11 -7.75 28.78
CA SER A 57 11.39 -7.08 29.06
C SER A 57 12.06 -6.55 27.77
N THR A 58 12.04 -7.33 26.70
CA THR A 58 12.57 -6.91 25.40
C THR A 58 11.78 -5.75 24.83
N THR A 59 10.45 -5.86 24.77
CA THR A 59 9.56 -4.80 24.29
C THR A 59 9.79 -3.51 25.08
N TYR A 60 9.81 -3.58 26.41
CA TYR A 60 10.01 -2.39 27.25
C TYR A 60 11.35 -1.69 26.99
N ARG A 61 12.45 -2.45 26.85
CA ARG A 61 13.78 -1.89 26.52
C ARG A 61 13.79 -1.22 25.15
N LEU A 62 13.14 -1.81 24.15
CA LEU A 62 13.02 -1.23 22.82
C LEU A 62 12.20 0.06 22.87
N LEU A 63 11.08 0.08 23.59
CA LEU A 63 10.25 1.28 23.76
C LEU A 63 11.00 2.41 24.46
N LEU A 64 11.79 2.12 25.50
CA LEU A 64 12.65 3.13 26.13
C LEU A 64 13.69 3.68 25.14
N THR A 65 14.28 2.84 24.31
CA THR A 65 15.26 3.24 23.29
C THR A 65 14.59 4.12 22.24
N LEU A 66 13.41 3.73 21.73
CA LEU A 66 12.63 4.51 20.77
C LEU A 66 12.18 5.86 21.36
N THR A 67 11.83 5.88 22.65
CA THR A 67 11.50 7.12 23.37
C THR A 67 12.73 8.02 23.52
N SER A 68 13.87 7.48 23.92
CA SER A 68 15.13 8.23 23.99
C SER A 68 15.57 8.77 22.63
N ALA A 69 15.32 8.01 21.56
CA ALA A 69 15.60 8.44 20.19
C ALA A 69 14.54 9.42 19.63
N GLY A 70 13.50 9.73 20.39
CA GLY A 70 12.44 10.68 20.02
C GLY A 70 11.44 10.17 18.98
N TRP A 71 11.36 8.85 18.76
CA TRP A 71 10.34 8.23 17.89
C TRP A 71 9.02 8.08 18.60
N LEU A 72 9.07 7.75 19.90
CA LEU A 72 7.93 7.59 20.77
C LEU A 72 7.98 8.60 21.92
N GLU A 73 6.83 8.90 22.49
CA GLU A 73 6.73 9.54 23.80
C GLU A 73 5.80 8.72 24.70
N ARG A 74 6.08 8.76 25.98
CA ARG A 74 5.23 8.13 26.99
C ARG A 74 4.24 9.16 27.53
N THR A 75 2.95 8.83 27.46
CA THR A 75 1.90 9.69 27.95
C THR A 75 1.80 9.64 29.49
N PRO A 76 1.13 10.62 30.14
CA PRO A 76 0.87 10.54 31.58
C PRO A 76 0.09 9.28 32.02
N GLN A 77 -0.70 8.70 31.11
CA GLN A 77 -1.48 7.49 31.34
C GLN A 77 -0.61 6.21 31.21
N GLY A 78 0.66 6.37 30.83
CA GLY A 78 1.61 5.27 30.70
C GLY A 78 1.59 4.55 29.35
N THR A 79 0.80 5.04 28.39
CA THR A 79 0.80 4.55 26.98
C THR A 79 1.98 5.13 26.21
N PHE A 80 2.25 4.58 25.04
CA PHE A 80 3.27 5.06 24.11
C PHE A 80 2.59 5.53 22.82
N ARG A 81 3.02 6.68 22.28
CA ARG A 81 2.54 7.21 21.00
C ARG A 81 3.68 7.69 20.13
N LEU A 82 3.45 7.72 18.81
CA LEU A 82 4.38 8.30 17.84
C LEU A 82 4.52 9.81 18.06
N THR A 83 5.75 10.32 17.90
CA THR A 83 6.03 11.76 17.94
C THR A 83 5.94 12.39 16.55
N LEU A 84 5.97 13.73 16.49
CA LEU A 84 6.07 14.48 15.23
C LEU A 84 7.35 14.14 14.41
N LYS A 85 8.31 13.42 14.98
CA LYS A 85 9.49 12.94 14.24
C LYS A 85 9.09 11.98 13.12
N ALA A 86 8.15 11.07 13.38
CA ALA A 86 7.62 10.15 12.36
C ALA A 86 6.95 10.93 11.22
N PHE A 87 6.08 11.90 11.56
CA PHE A 87 5.44 12.77 10.57
C PHE A 87 6.46 13.54 9.72
N ARG A 88 7.47 14.17 10.35
CA ARG A 88 8.49 14.93 9.63
C ARG A 88 9.26 14.09 8.63
N LEU A 89 9.59 12.84 8.95
CA LEU A 89 10.28 11.95 8.01
C LEU A 89 9.35 11.46 6.91
N GLY A 90 8.10 11.17 7.25
CA GLY A 90 7.07 10.83 6.26
C GLY A 90 6.80 11.97 5.29
N SER A 91 6.74 13.23 5.76
CA SER A 91 6.54 14.41 4.90
C SER A 91 7.63 14.55 3.84
N ILE A 92 8.90 14.30 4.19
CA ILE A 92 10.01 14.36 3.22
C ILE A 92 9.77 13.39 2.06
N VAL A 93 9.26 12.19 2.35
CA VAL A 93 8.93 11.20 1.32
C VAL A 93 7.75 11.69 0.48
N VAL A 94 6.69 12.14 1.14
CA VAL A 94 5.46 12.59 0.46
C VAL A 94 5.71 13.84 -0.39
N ASP A 95 6.49 14.80 0.11
CA ASP A 95 6.82 16.04 -0.61
C ASP A 95 7.73 15.78 -1.82
N SER A 96 8.51 14.70 -1.82
CA SER A 96 9.32 14.28 -2.97
C SER A 96 8.50 13.62 -4.09
N LEU A 97 7.21 13.31 -3.84
CA LEU A 97 6.33 12.69 -4.81
C LEU A 97 5.54 13.77 -5.57
N ASP A 98 6.01 14.14 -6.75
CA ASP A 98 5.25 14.97 -7.69
C ASP A 98 3.85 14.40 -7.97
N LEU A 99 3.71 13.08 -7.89
CA LEU A 99 2.48 12.33 -8.02
C LEU A 99 1.33 12.90 -7.18
N ARG A 100 1.54 13.17 -5.88
CA ARG A 100 0.49 13.67 -4.98
C ARG A 100 0.01 15.06 -5.41
N ARG A 101 0.95 15.95 -5.75
CA ARG A 101 0.65 17.31 -6.21
C ARG A 101 -0.19 17.31 -7.48
N GLU A 102 0.17 16.46 -8.44
CA GLU A 102 -0.55 16.33 -9.71
C GLU A 102 -1.93 15.65 -9.53
N ALA A 103 -2.06 14.75 -8.56
CA ALA A 103 -3.29 14.00 -8.31
C ALA A 103 -4.40 14.83 -7.66
N ILE A 104 -4.08 15.75 -6.74
CA ILE A 104 -5.05 16.48 -5.92
C ILE A 104 -6.15 17.16 -6.77
N PRO A 105 -5.85 17.96 -7.81
CA PRO A 105 -6.89 18.60 -8.62
C PRO A 105 -7.76 17.58 -9.37
N ILE A 106 -7.17 16.51 -9.90
CA ILE A 106 -7.89 15.45 -10.60
C ILE A 106 -8.82 14.69 -9.62
N MET A 107 -8.32 14.35 -8.44
CA MET A 107 -9.10 13.67 -7.40
C MET A 107 -10.26 14.53 -6.90
N SER A 108 -10.08 15.85 -6.77
CA SER A 108 -11.15 16.77 -6.36
C SER A 108 -12.30 16.77 -7.39
N GLY A 109 -11.97 16.81 -8.68
CA GLY A 109 -12.95 16.68 -9.75
C GLY A 109 -13.68 15.33 -9.75
N LEU A 110 -12.93 14.25 -9.57
CA LEU A 110 -13.48 12.87 -9.50
C LEU A 110 -14.41 12.69 -8.31
N ALA A 111 -13.97 13.10 -7.12
CA ALA A 111 -14.75 12.98 -5.88
C ALA A 111 -16.08 13.76 -5.98
N GLY A 112 -16.03 15.03 -6.45
CA GLY A 112 -17.22 15.85 -6.63
C GLY A 112 -18.18 15.27 -7.68
N ALA A 113 -17.66 14.81 -8.82
CA ALA A 113 -18.48 14.23 -9.89
C ALA A 113 -19.15 12.90 -9.52
N CYS A 114 -18.52 12.10 -8.66
CA CYS A 114 -19.07 10.81 -8.21
C CYS A 114 -19.89 10.91 -6.93
N GLY A 115 -19.79 12.01 -6.17
CA GLY A 115 -20.39 12.13 -4.83
C GLY A 115 -19.80 11.13 -3.84
N ALA A 116 -18.52 10.75 -3.99
CA ALA A 116 -17.85 9.70 -3.27
C ALA A 116 -16.41 10.09 -2.95
N SER A 117 -15.75 9.41 -1.98
CA SER A 117 -14.35 9.72 -1.66
C SER A 117 -13.42 9.20 -2.75
N ALA A 118 -12.45 10.03 -3.17
CA ALA A 118 -11.35 9.64 -4.04
C ALA A 118 -10.09 9.35 -3.20
N TYR A 119 -9.35 8.33 -3.60
CA TYR A 119 -8.14 7.88 -2.94
C TYR A 119 -6.99 7.74 -3.93
N LEU A 120 -5.79 8.12 -3.51
CA LEU A 120 -4.54 7.81 -4.19
C LEU A 120 -3.77 6.82 -3.34
N VAL A 121 -3.45 5.65 -3.89
CA VAL A 121 -2.71 4.61 -3.16
C VAL A 121 -1.45 4.20 -3.92
N ILE A 122 -0.40 3.85 -3.17
CA ILE A 122 0.85 3.27 -3.69
C ILE A 122 1.14 1.94 -3.02
N ALA A 123 1.95 1.10 -3.67
CA ALA A 123 2.37 -0.16 -3.08
C ALA A 123 3.55 0.04 -2.11
N ALA A 124 3.47 -0.60 -0.94
CA ALA A 124 4.53 -0.70 0.05
C ALA A 124 4.61 -2.15 0.56
N GLY A 125 5.51 -2.93 -0.04
CA GLY A 125 5.59 -4.37 0.21
C GLY A 125 4.28 -5.07 -0.16
N ARG A 126 3.64 -5.72 0.80
CA ARG A 126 2.36 -6.44 0.62
C ARG A 126 1.11 -5.60 0.89
N TYR A 127 1.28 -4.31 1.16
CA TYR A 127 0.22 -3.37 1.48
C TYR A 127 0.14 -2.27 0.42
N ALA A 128 -1.04 -1.68 0.30
CA ALA A 128 -1.21 -0.39 -0.34
C ALA A 128 -1.35 0.69 0.74
N VAL A 129 -0.62 1.79 0.59
CA VAL A 129 -0.65 2.95 1.50
C VAL A 129 -1.42 4.07 0.83
N CYS A 130 -2.33 4.69 1.55
CA CYS A 130 -3.07 5.87 1.10
C CYS A 130 -2.18 7.12 1.19
N LEU A 131 -1.85 7.72 0.05
CA LEU A 131 -1.10 8.97 -0.02
C LEU A 131 -2.00 10.19 0.11
N GLU A 132 -3.23 10.11 -0.45
CA GLU A 132 -4.19 11.22 -0.43
C GLU A 132 -5.61 10.67 -0.41
N ARG A 133 -6.50 11.42 0.24
CA ARG A 133 -7.93 11.21 0.26
C ARG A 133 -8.65 12.53 0.11
N ILE A 134 -9.64 12.57 -0.78
CA ILE A 134 -10.52 13.73 -0.96
C ILE A 134 -11.95 13.26 -0.85
N ASP A 135 -12.70 13.84 0.08
CA ASP A 135 -14.10 13.48 0.32
C ASP A 135 -15.02 14.23 -0.67
N GLY A 136 -15.94 13.51 -1.31
CA GLY A 136 -16.85 14.05 -2.33
C GLY A 136 -18.24 14.41 -1.83
N GLY A 137 -18.48 14.44 -0.51
CA GLY A 137 -19.77 14.76 0.10
C GLY A 137 -19.98 14.17 1.49
N GLU A 138 -21.12 14.44 2.13
CA GLU A 138 -21.40 13.99 3.50
C GLU A 138 -21.51 12.46 3.63
N THR A 139 -21.93 11.77 2.58
CA THR A 139 -22.09 10.31 2.54
C THR A 139 -20.78 9.54 2.31
N ALA A 140 -19.70 10.25 2.01
CA ALA A 140 -18.45 9.66 1.54
C ALA A 140 -17.55 9.06 2.65
N ARG A 141 -17.88 9.24 3.93
CA ARG A 141 -17.02 8.80 5.06
C ARG A 141 -17.12 7.32 5.43
N VAL A 142 -17.52 6.48 4.48
CA VAL A 142 -17.81 5.05 4.77
C VAL A 142 -16.58 4.16 4.76
N ALA A 143 -15.45 4.60 4.21
CA ALA A 143 -14.23 3.81 4.14
C ALA A 143 -13.20 4.24 5.18
N ASP A 144 -12.67 3.27 5.94
CA ASP A 144 -11.70 3.50 7.03
C ASP A 144 -10.29 3.87 6.55
N LEU A 145 -10.04 3.94 5.24
CA LEU A 145 -8.72 4.25 4.71
C LEU A 145 -8.41 5.75 4.80
N GLN A 146 -7.58 6.12 5.76
CA GLN A 146 -7.09 7.48 5.97
C GLN A 146 -5.73 7.68 5.31
N VAL A 147 -5.32 8.94 5.10
CA VAL A 147 -3.96 9.25 4.65
C VAL A 147 -2.94 8.66 5.62
N GLY A 148 -1.95 7.95 5.09
CA GLY A 148 -0.97 7.16 5.86
C GLY A 148 -1.48 5.79 6.30
N GLY A 149 -2.80 5.52 6.21
CA GLY A 149 -3.35 4.20 6.47
C GLY A 149 -2.99 3.20 5.36
N SER A 150 -2.99 1.92 5.71
CA SER A 150 -2.63 0.86 4.78
C SER A 150 -3.64 -0.29 4.81
N GLN A 151 -3.71 -1.02 3.69
CA GLN A 151 -4.50 -2.25 3.60
C GLN A 151 -3.81 -3.26 2.69
N PRO A 152 -4.05 -4.58 2.87
CA PRO A 152 -3.47 -5.61 2.02
C PRO A 152 -3.78 -5.38 0.55
N LEU A 153 -2.82 -5.66 -0.34
CA LEU A 153 -2.95 -5.43 -1.78
C LEU A 153 -4.09 -6.20 -2.45
N HIS A 154 -4.59 -7.29 -1.86
CA HIS A 154 -5.71 -8.07 -2.38
C HIS A 154 -7.09 -7.58 -1.93
N LEU A 155 -7.19 -6.58 -1.05
CA LEU A 155 -8.44 -6.03 -0.53
C LEU A 155 -8.71 -4.63 -1.07
N GLY A 156 -9.95 -4.37 -1.47
CA GLY A 156 -10.37 -3.09 -2.00
C GLY A 156 -9.97 -2.84 -3.45
N ALA A 157 -10.52 -1.81 -4.07
CA ALA A 157 -10.37 -1.61 -5.51
C ALA A 157 -9.00 -1.00 -5.89
N GLY A 158 -8.57 0.09 -5.28
CA GLY A 158 -7.26 0.70 -5.58
C GLY A 158 -6.08 -0.26 -5.42
N PRO A 159 -5.95 -0.96 -4.27
CA PRO A 159 -4.89 -1.94 -4.06
C PRO A 159 -4.89 -3.07 -5.09
N ARG A 160 -6.07 -3.64 -5.44
CA ARG A 160 -6.14 -4.70 -6.45
C ARG A 160 -5.82 -4.20 -7.86
N ALA A 161 -6.14 -2.95 -8.20
CA ALA A 161 -5.69 -2.35 -9.44
C ALA A 161 -4.16 -2.28 -9.50
N LEU A 162 -3.50 -1.81 -8.43
CA LEU A 162 -2.03 -1.81 -8.32
C LEU A 162 -1.43 -3.21 -8.46
N LEU A 163 -2.00 -4.19 -7.75
CA LEU A 163 -1.54 -5.57 -7.78
C LEU A 163 -1.66 -6.18 -9.17
N ALA A 164 -2.77 -5.94 -9.88
CA ALA A 164 -3.03 -6.51 -11.20
C ALA A 164 -2.00 -6.09 -12.25
N PHE A 165 -1.49 -4.86 -12.16
CA PHE A 165 -0.51 -4.31 -13.12
C PHE A 165 0.95 -4.39 -12.62
N ASN A 166 1.19 -5.03 -11.45
CA ASN A 166 2.52 -5.33 -10.89
C ASN A 166 2.58 -6.77 -10.35
N GLU A 167 1.84 -7.69 -10.94
CA GLU A 167 1.68 -9.07 -10.44
C GLU A 167 3.03 -9.80 -10.32
N ASP A 168 3.93 -9.58 -11.25
CA ASP A 168 5.27 -10.16 -11.32
C ASP A 168 6.13 -9.84 -10.08
N VAL A 169 5.96 -8.65 -9.52
CA VAL A 169 6.74 -8.17 -8.37
C VAL A 169 5.98 -8.35 -7.05
N LEU A 170 4.68 -8.10 -7.03
CA LEU A 170 3.92 -7.95 -5.80
C LEU A 170 3.19 -9.21 -5.35
N LEU A 171 2.82 -10.12 -6.28
CA LEU A 171 1.99 -11.27 -5.93
C LEU A 171 2.73 -12.30 -5.07
N GLY A 172 3.98 -12.62 -5.38
CA GLY A 172 4.77 -13.58 -4.62
C GLY A 172 4.89 -13.21 -3.13
N PRO A 173 5.38 -12.01 -2.79
CA PRO A 173 5.43 -11.53 -1.41
C PRO A 173 4.07 -11.45 -0.72
N LEU A 174 2.98 -11.17 -1.46
CA LEU A 174 1.63 -11.12 -0.91
C LEU A 174 1.14 -12.51 -0.50
N LEU A 175 1.39 -13.55 -1.30
CA LEU A 175 0.90 -14.91 -1.07
C LEU A 175 1.67 -15.66 0.02
N ALA A 176 2.93 -15.32 0.27
CA ALA A 176 3.82 -16.07 1.17
C ALA A 176 3.25 -16.34 2.58
N PRO A 177 2.61 -15.37 3.28
CA PRO A 177 2.01 -15.60 4.60
C PRO A 177 0.52 -16.00 4.55
N GLY A 178 -0.07 -16.16 3.35
CA GLY A 178 -1.50 -16.35 3.14
C GLY A 178 -2.28 -15.04 2.98
N LEU A 179 -3.49 -15.15 2.43
CA LEU A 179 -4.40 -14.03 2.19
C LEU A 179 -5.35 -13.87 3.38
N GLU A 180 -5.43 -12.66 3.92
CA GLU A 180 -6.35 -12.28 5.00
C GLU A 180 -7.77 -12.13 4.47
N ALA A 181 -8.77 -12.68 5.18
CA ALA A 181 -10.18 -12.40 4.92
C ALA A 181 -10.71 -11.43 5.98
N ARG A 182 -11.11 -10.21 5.58
CA ARG A 182 -11.70 -9.20 6.47
C ARG A 182 -13.21 -9.23 6.48
N THR A 183 -13.79 -9.72 5.40
CA THR A 183 -15.25 -9.83 5.24
C THR A 183 -15.58 -11.18 4.58
N PRO A 184 -16.86 -11.60 4.60
CA PRO A 184 -17.28 -12.77 3.82
C PRO A 184 -17.09 -12.65 2.31
N HIS A 185 -16.85 -11.44 1.80
CA HIS A 185 -16.64 -11.15 0.38
C HIS A 185 -15.16 -11.03 -0.01
N SER A 186 -14.24 -11.15 0.96
CA SER A 186 -12.80 -11.07 0.70
C SER A 186 -12.32 -12.24 -0.16
N ILE A 187 -11.48 -11.94 -1.15
CA ILE A 187 -10.83 -12.97 -1.97
C ILE A 187 -9.64 -13.52 -1.16
N ALA A 188 -9.82 -14.66 -0.51
CA ALA A 188 -8.78 -15.31 0.30
C ALA A 188 -8.15 -16.53 -0.39
N ASP A 189 -8.67 -16.96 -1.55
CA ASP A 189 -8.07 -18.04 -2.36
C ASP A 189 -7.11 -17.47 -3.42
N PRO A 190 -5.85 -17.93 -3.48
CA PRO A 190 -4.87 -17.47 -4.48
C PRO A 190 -5.29 -17.71 -5.92
N ALA A 191 -6.03 -18.77 -6.23
CA ALA A 191 -6.49 -19.05 -7.59
C ALA A 191 -7.59 -18.07 -8.01
N ALA A 192 -8.56 -17.83 -7.13
CA ALA A 192 -9.59 -16.82 -7.34
C ALA A 192 -9.01 -15.41 -7.49
N LEU A 193 -7.97 -15.07 -6.70
CA LEU A 193 -7.28 -13.78 -6.84
C LEU A 193 -6.65 -13.63 -8.22
N ARG A 194 -5.94 -14.64 -8.74
CA ARG A 194 -5.33 -14.60 -10.08
C ARG A 194 -6.37 -14.40 -11.20
N ILE A 195 -7.54 -15.03 -11.08
CA ILE A 195 -8.66 -14.85 -12.02
C ILE A 195 -9.15 -13.40 -11.98
N ASP A 196 -9.36 -12.83 -10.78
CA ASP A 196 -9.77 -11.43 -10.62
C ASP A 196 -8.73 -10.46 -11.18
N LEU A 197 -7.44 -10.67 -10.92
CA LEU A 197 -6.35 -9.84 -11.46
C LEU A 197 -6.30 -9.86 -13.00
N ALA A 198 -6.51 -11.03 -13.61
CA ALA A 198 -6.59 -11.15 -15.08
C ALA A 198 -7.78 -10.36 -15.64
N GLU A 199 -8.93 -10.43 -14.98
CA GLU A 199 -10.12 -9.67 -15.36
C GLU A 199 -9.93 -8.15 -15.17
N ILE A 200 -9.24 -7.73 -14.11
CA ILE A 200 -8.87 -6.31 -13.89
C ILE A 200 -7.99 -5.81 -15.06
N ARG A 201 -6.99 -6.57 -15.47
CA ARG A 201 -6.14 -6.19 -16.63
C ARG A 201 -6.94 -6.06 -17.91
N ARG A 202 -7.89 -6.99 -18.15
CA ARG A 202 -8.72 -6.99 -19.35
C ARG A 202 -9.64 -5.77 -19.45
N ARG A 203 -10.28 -5.36 -18.33
CA ARG A 203 -11.22 -4.22 -18.31
C ARG A 203 -10.56 -2.88 -17.97
N GLY A 204 -9.32 -2.89 -17.45
CA GLY A 204 -8.55 -1.69 -17.10
C GLY A 204 -8.85 -1.11 -15.72
N TYR A 205 -9.75 -1.68 -14.93
CA TYR A 205 -10.09 -1.23 -13.57
C TYR A 205 -10.53 -2.39 -12.68
N SER A 206 -10.45 -2.22 -11.39
CA SER A 206 -10.92 -3.16 -10.37
C SER A 206 -12.25 -2.72 -9.78
N ILE A 207 -13.02 -3.67 -9.26
CA ILE A 207 -14.28 -3.43 -8.57
C ILE A 207 -14.23 -4.11 -7.21
N SER A 208 -14.47 -3.35 -6.14
CA SER A 208 -14.63 -3.85 -4.77
C SER A 208 -16.11 -3.81 -4.39
N ARG A 209 -16.64 -4.94 -3.94
CA ARG A 209 -18.03 -5.05 -3.46
C ARG A 209 -18.04 -5.63 -2.06
N GLY A 210 -17.66 -4.81 -1.08
CA GLY A 210 -17.66 -5.21 0.32
C GLY A 210 -16.50 -6.12 0.74
N ASP A 211 -15.48 -6.30 -0.07
CA ASP A 211 -14.35 -7.21 0.20
C ASP A 211 -13.35 -6.67 1.23
N ALA A 212 -13.20 -5.35 1.32
CA ALA A 212 -12.38 -4.71 2.35
C ALA A 212 -13.20 -4.29 3.57
N THR A 213 -14.41 -3.75 3.35
CA THR A 213 -15.33 -3.29 4.38
C THR A 213 -16.77 -3.58 3.94
N VAL A 214 -17.55 -4.24 4.78
CA VAL A 214 -18.94 -4.60 4.48
C VAL A 214 -19.77 -3.34 4.17
N GLY A 215 -20.59 -3.39 3.11
CA GLY A 215 -21.43 -2.25 2.70
C GLY A 215 -20.71 -1.17 1.88
N VAL A 216 -19.41 -1.29 1.67
CA VAL A 216 -18.60 -0.36 0.88
C VAL A 216 -18.40 -0.88 -0.54
N GLY A 217 -18.66 -0.02 -1.52
CA GLY A 217 -18.34 -0.22 -2.93
C GLY A 217 -17.22 0.70 -3.40
N ALA A 218 -16.31 0.20 -4.23
CA ALA A 218 -15.25 1.02 -4.80
C ALA A 218 -14.85 0.57 -6.20
N LEU A 219 -14.34 1.49 -7.00
CA LEU A 219 -13.64 1.25 -8.25
C LEU A 219 -12.20 1.76 -8.14
N GLY A 220 -11.25 1.08 -8.79
CA GLY A 220 -9.83 1.47 -8.79
C GLY A 220 -9.21 1.31 -10.17
N ALA A 221 -8.37 2.25 -10.59
CA ALA A 221 -7.64 2.21 -11.84
C ALA A 221 -6.15 2.47 -11.63
N PRO A 222 -5.24 1.81 -12.38
CA PRO A 222 -3.81 2.01 -12.27
C PRO A 222 -3.39 3.37 -12.80
N VAL A 223 -2.36 3.95 -12.22
CA VAL A 223 -1.69 5.16 -12.70
C VAL A 223 -0.27 4.78 -13.12
N PHE A 224 0.07 5.06 -14.36
CA PHE A 224 1.35 4.67 -14.96
C PHE A 224 2.33 5.85 -15.00
N ASP A 225 3.61 5.55 -14.92
CA ASP A 225 4.69 6.50 -15.15
C ASP A 225 5.21 6.45 -16.60
N ALA A 226 6.21 7.27 -16.91
CA ALA A 226 6.88 7.33 -18.22
C ALA A 226 7.52 6.00 -18.67
N THR A 227 7.73 5.05 -17.76
CA THR A 227 8.27 3.73 -18.08
C THR A 227 7.20 2.68 -18.37
N GLY A 228 5.92 3.05 -18.25
CA GLY A 228 4.78 2.15 -18.39
C GLY A 228 4.52 1.28 -17.15
N ARG A 229 5.13 1.59 -15.99
CA ARG A 229 4.88 0.89 -14.72
C ARG A 229 3.72 1.52 -13.98
N ALA A 230 2.87 0.71 -13.38
CA ALA A 230 1.83 1.19 -12.49
C ALA A 230 2.44 1.59 -11.14
N VAL A 231 2.67 2.89 -10.93
CA VAL A 231 3.31 3.46 -9.73
C VAL A 231 2.31 3.79 -8.63
N ALA A 232 1.05 3.97 -9.00
CA ALA A 232 -0.05 4.27 -8.09
C ALA A 232 -1.37 3.68 -8.60
N ALA A 233 -2.42 3.79 -7.81
CA ALA A 233 -3.79 3.66 -8.31
C ALA A 233 -4.65 4.80 -7.77
N LEU A 234 -5.53 5.33 -8.63
CA LEU A 234 -6.68 6.12 -8.23
C LEU A 234 -7.83 5.18 -7.89
N SER A 235 -8.58 5.53 -6.86
CA SER A 235 -9.78 4.81 -6.49
C SER A 235 -10.88 5.78 -6.09
N VAL A 236 -12.13 5.40 -6.33
CA VAL A 236 -13.31 6.09 -5.83
C VAL A 236 -14.15 5.10 -5.05
N GLY A 237 -14.55 5.46 -3.81
CA GLY A 237 -15.24 4.56 -2.90
C GLY A 237 -16.32 5.28 -2.09
N GLY A 238 -17.38 4.54 -1.79
CA GLY A 238 -18.55 5.01 -1.07
C GLY A 238 -19.45 3.85 -0.64
N LEU A 239 -20.75 4.08 -0.55
CA LEU A 239 -21.72 3.01 -0.33
C LEU A 239 -21.70 2.00 -1.48
N LEU A 240 -22.14 0.78 -1.23
CA LEU A 240 -22.16 -0.31 -2.21
C LEU A 240 -22.91 0.04 -3.50
N GLU A 241 -23.89 0.94 -3.43
CA GLU A 241 -24.65 1.47 -4.56
C GLU A 241 -23.75 2.16 -5.61
N LEU A 242 -22.59 2.69 -5.23
CA LEU A 242 -21.61 3.31 -6.15
C LEU A 242 -21.19 2.34 -7.27
N VAL A 243 -21.19 1.05 -6.99
CA VAL A 243 -20.80 -0.02 -7.91
C VAL A 243 -21.99 -0.89 -8.34
N SER A 244 -23.21 -0.33 -8.29
CA SER A 244 -24.39 -0.96 -8.87
C SER A 244 -24.29 -1.04 -10.41
N PRO A 245 -25.00 -1.97 -11.07
CA PRO A 245 -24.97 -2.08 -12.52
C PRO A 245 -25.31 -0.78 -13.26
N GLU A 246 -26.15 0.07 -12.66
CA GLU A 246 -26.60 1.35 -13.22
C GLU A 246 -25.52 2.44 -13.11
N ARG A 247 -24.77 2.47 -12.01
CA ARG A 247 -23.77 3.51 -11.74
C ARG A 247 -22.36 3.15 -12.17
N GLU A 248 -22.00 1.88 -12.14
CA GLU A 248 -20.65 1.39 -12.45
C GLU A 248 -20.13 1.90 -13.82
N PRO A 249 -20.88 1.89 -14.93
CA PRO A 249 -20.40 2.34 -16.23
C PRO A 249 -19.98 3.80 -16.23
N GLU A 250 -20.77 4.68 -15.61
CA GLU A 250 -20.45 6.11 -15.52
C GLU A 250 -19.24 6.35 -14.64
N VAL A 251 -19.21 5.76 -13.44
CA VAL A 251 -18.13 5.94 -12.47
C VAL A 251 -16.81 5.39 -13.00
N SER A 252 -16.82 4.22 -13.66
CA SER A 252 -15.63 3.62 -14.26
C SER A 252 -15.08 4.45 -15.42
N ALA A 253 -15.95 5.00 -16.26
CA ALA A 253 -15.53 5.88 -17.36
C ALA A 253 -14.83 7.14 -16.83
N ARG A 254 -15.38 7.80 -15.80
CA ARG A 254 -14.77 8.96 -15.13
C ARG A 254 -13.44 8.61 -14.48
N LEU A 255 -13.39 7.50 -13.73
CA LEU A 255 -12.18 7.04 -13.06
C LEU A 255 -11.05 6.75 -14.06
N LEU A 256 -11.35 6.05 -15.16
CA LEU A 256 -10.39 5.74 -16.21
C LEU A 256 -9.88 7.02 -16.94
N ALA A 257 -10.76 8.01 -17.15
CA ALA A 257 -10.35 9.30 -17.70
C ALA A 257 -9.37 10.02 -16.75
N CYS A 258 -9.68 10.09 -15.46
CA CYS A 258 -8.82 10.69 -14.44
C CYS A 258 -7.49 9.95 -14.29
N SER A 259 -7.52 8.61 -14.34
CA SER A 259 -6.32 7.78 -14.25
C SER A 259 -5.38 8.04 -15.45
N ARG A 260 -5.92 8.10 -16.66
CA ARG A 260 -5.14 8.45 -17.89
C ARG A 260 -4.58 9.87 -17.81
N GLU A 261 -5.38 10.84 -17.37
CA GLU A 261 -4.91 12.21 -17.20
C GLU A 261 -3.73 12.29 -16.23
N LEU A 262 -3.83 11.63 -15.06
CA LEU A 262 -2.75 11.61 -14.10
C LEU A 262 -1.51 10.88 -14.66
N SER A 263 -1.70 9.76 -15.34
CA SER A 263 -0.61 9.03 -15.99
C SER A 263 0.12 9.88 -17.04
N ALA A 264 -0.62 10.62 -17.86
CA ALA A 264 -0.04 11.55 -18.84
C ALA A 264 0.78 12.66 -18.17
N ARG A 265 0.33 13.20 -17.02
CA ARG A 265 1.11 14.19 -16.23
C ARG A 265 2.39 13.60 -15.64
N LEU A 266 2.44 12.28 -15.43
CA LEU A 266 3.63 11.56 -15.01
C LEU A 266 4.50 11.08 -16.18
N GLY A 267 4.17 11.49 -17.40
CA GLY A 267 4.95 11.21 -18.59
C GLY A 267 4.65 9.87 -19.25
N ALA A 268 3.57 9.17 -18.84
CA ALA A 268 3.13 7.97 -19.56
C ALA A 268 2.64 8.34 -20.97
N ASP A 269 2.97 7.49 -21.94
CA ASP A 269 2.44 7.63 -23.31
C ASP A 269 0.94 7.29 -23.29
N PRO A 270 0.06 8.15 -23.80
CA PRO A 270 -1.39 7.95 -23.78
C PRO A 270 -1.87 6.85 -24.74
N GLY A 271 -1.00 5.96 -25.28
CA GLY A 271 -1.31 4.78 -26.09
C GLY A 271 -2.56 4.83 -26.96
#